data_edf3899aff0670bcfc7cb03f67483dc6
#
_entry.id   edf3899aff0670bcfc7cb03f67483dc6
#
_cell.length_a   1.000
_cell.length_b   1.000
_cell.length_c   1.000
_cell.angle_alpha   90.00
_cell.angle_beta   90.00
_cell.angle_gamma   90.00
#
_symmetry.space_group_name_H-M   'P 1'
#
loop_
_entity.id
_entity.type
_entity.pdbx_description
1 polymer ?
#
loop_
_entity_poly.entity_id
_entity_poly.type
_entity_poly.pdbx_seq_one_letter_code
_entity_poly.pdbx_strand_id
1 'polypeptide(L)' 'MSADEKRLHHLAERKGYRLDKAGKGLHRFYIVDLESGGRMPSDVSGHEFSFSLEEAKAWLAARAEKGKS' A
#
# COMPACT_ATOMS: atom_id res chain seq x y z
N MET A 1 4.92 -6.10 14.64
CA MET A 1 3.97 -5.52 13.66
C MET A 1 2.63 -5.32 14.32
N SER A 2 2.04 -4.15 14.15
CA SER A 2 0.73 -3.88 14.72
C SER A 2 -0.36 -4.62 13.97
N ALA A 3 -1.52 -4.79 14.60
CA ALA A 3 -2.66 -5.44 13.95
C ALA A 3 -3.12 -4.67 12.72
N ASP A 4 -3.02 -3.34 12.76
CA ASP A 4 -3.41 -2.50 11.63
C ASP A 4 -2.49 -2.69 10.43
N GLU A 5 -1.17 -2.78 10.66
CA GLU A 5 -0.22 -3.05 9.60
C GLU A 5 -0.48 -4.41 8.95
N LYS A 6 -0.74 -5.41 9.79
CA LYS A 6 -1.03 -6.75 9.32
C LYS A 6 -2.28 -6.79 8.44
N ARG A 7 -3.33 -6.11 8.88
CA ARG A 7 -4.55 -5.98 8.10
C ARG A 7 -4.31 -5.27 6.78
N LEU A 8 -3.47 -4.25 6.80
CA LEU A 8 -3.13 -3.49 5.60
C LEU A 8 -2.38 -4.35 4.60
N HIS A 9 -1.45 -5.18 5.07
CA HIS A 9 -0.75 -6.13 4.20
C HIS A 9 -1.73 -7.09 3.53
N HIS A 10 -2.68 -7.63 4.28
CA HIS A 10 -3.69 -8.52 3.73
C HIS A 10 -4.58 -7.82 2.72
N LEU A 11 -4.97 -6.59 3.01
CA LEU A 11 -5.79 -5.80 2.10
C LEU A 11 -5.04 -5.54 0.79
N ALA A 12 -3.75 -5.20 0.88
CA ALA A 12 -2.93 -4.97 -0.30
C ALA A 12 -2.87 -6.22 -1.17
N GLU A 13 -2.61 -7.37 -0.57
CA GLU A 13 -2.55 -8.63 -1.30
C GLU A 13 -3.87 -8.96 -1.99
N ARG A 14 -4.98 -8.72 -1.32
CA ARG A 14 -6.31 -8.95 -1.89
C ARG A 14 -6.59 -8.04 -3.09
N LYS A 15 -6.02 -6.86 -3.08
CA LYS A 15 -6.19 -5.89 -4.18
C LYS A 15 -5.18 -6.09 -5.32
N GLY A 16 -4.26 -7.04 -5.17
CA GLY A 16 -3.24 -7.32 -6.18
C GLY A 16 -2.02 -6.44 -6.05
N TYR A 17 -1.72 -6.01 -4.83
CA TYR A 17 -0.57 -5.16 -4.52
C TYR A 17 0.23 -5.76 -3.38
N ARG A 18 1.44 -5.23 -3.19
CA ARG A 18 2.29 -5.58 -2.07
C ARG A 18 2.61 -4.31 -1.30
N LEU A 19 2.68 -4.43 0.01
CA LEU A 19 3.01 -3.31 0.87
C LEU A 19 4.43 -3.48 1.38
N ASP A 20 5.30 -2.50 1.07
CA ASP A 20 6.68 -2.50 1.54
C ASP A 20 6.89 -1.34 2.48
N LYS A 21 7.63 -1.56 3.55
CA LYS A 21 7.93 -0.51 4.51
C LYS A 21 8.97 0.45 3.93
N ALA A 22 8.69 1.74 4.03
CA ALA A 22 9.57 2.78 3.51
C ALA A 22 10.54 3.24 4.59
N GLY A 23 11.73 2.68 4.61
CA GLY A 23 12.78 3.07 5.54
C GLY A 23 12.62 2.47 6.93
N LYS A 24 13.63 2.67 7.77
CA LYS A 24 13.63 2.20 9.15
C LYS A 24 12.98 3.24 10.06
N GLY A 25 12.10 2.78 10.94
CA GLY A 25 11.49 3.65 11.93
C GLY A 25 10.48 4.65 11.39
N LEU A 26 10.22 4.64 10.11
CA LEU A 26 9.23 5.50 9.50
C LEU A 26 7.91 4.76 9.38
N HIS A 27 6.82 5.48 9.59
CA HIS A 27 5.48 4.90 9.43
C HIS A 27 4.95 5.19 8.02
N ARG A 28 5.81 4.91 7.02
CA ARG A 28 5.49 5.10 5.61
C ARG A 28 5.63 3.78 4.89
N PHE A 29 4.86 3.62 3.82
CA PHE A 29 4.79 2.37 3.07
C PHE A 29 4.79 2.65 1.58
N TYR A 30 5.38 1.72 0.81
CA TYR A 30 5.25 1.72 -0.64
C TYR A 30 4.19 0.71 -1.02
N ILE A 31 3.36 1.05 -1.98
CA ILE A 31 2.38 0.12 -2.54
C ILE A 31 2.91 -0.30 -3.91
N VAL A 32 3.17 -1.60 -4.07
CA VAL A 32 3.77 -2.14 -5.28
C VAL A 32 2.74 -2.99 -6.01
N ASP A 33 2.57 -2.74 -7.31
CA ASP A 33 1.70 -3.54 -8.15
C ASP A 33 2.35 -4.89 -8.41
N LEU A 34 1.68 -5.97 -8.07
CA LEU A 34 2.22 -7.33 -8.22
C LEU A 34 2.35 -7.75 -9.69
N GLU A 35 1.56 -7.17 -10.57
CA GLU A 35 1.64 -7.48 -12.00
C GLU A 35 2.84 -6.81 -12.67
N SER A 36 3.02 -5.51 -12.44
CA SER A 36 4.07 -4.75 -13.10
C SER A 36 5.35 -4.67 -12.27
N GLY A 37 5.24 -4.86 -10.97
CA GLY A 37 6.36 -4.69 -10.06
C GLY A 37 6.69 -3.23 -9.78
N GLY A 38 5.88 -2.30 -10.27
CA GLY A 38 6.10 -0.88 -10.09
C GLY A 38 5.42 -0.32 -8.85
N ARG A 39 6.05 0.70 -8.26
CA ARG A 39 5.48 1.39 -7.12
C ARG A 39 4.36 2.33 -7.57
N MET A 40 3.28 2.34 -6.81
CA MET A 40 2.16 3.23 -7.11
C MET A 40 2.45 4.63 -6.60
N PRO A 41 2.13 5.68 -7.38
CA PRO A 41 2.36 7.04 -6.94
C PRO A 41 1.37 7.46 -5.85
N SER A 42 1.88 8.23 -4.90
CA SER A 42 1.07 8.84 -3.85
C SER A 42 0.67 10.25 -4.29
N ASP A 43 -0.52 10.67 -3.90
CA ASP A 43 -0.98 12.03 -4.19
C ASP A 43 -0.54 13.04 -3.13
N VAL A 44 0.25 12.58 -2.16
CA VAL A 44 0.69 13.43 -1.07
C VAL A 44 1.93 14.22 -1.47
N SER A 45 1.86 15.54 -1.34
CA SER A 45 2.96 16.42 -1.64
C SER A 45 4.19 16.09 -0.79
N GLY A 46 5.35 15.97 -1.43
CA GLY A 46 6.59 15.61 -0.76
C GLY A 46 6.80 14.12 -0.54
N HIS A 47 5.84 13.31 -0.90
CA HIS A 47 5.91 11.85 -0.72
C HIS A 47 5.38 11.15 -1.96
N GLU A 48 6.16 11.20 -3.04
CA GLU A 48 5.70 10.73 -4.36
C GLU A 48 5.29 9.26 -4.40
N PHE A 49 5.99 8.41 -3.66
CA PHE A 49 5.73 6.97 -3.71
C PHE A 49 5.49 6.34 -2.34
N SER A 50 5.40 7.13 -1.29
CA SER A 50 5.17 6.60 0.04
C SER A 50 3.84 7.06 0.62
N PHE A 51 3.23 6.18 1.40
CA PHE A 51 1.92 6.41 2.00
C PHE A 51 2.04 6.23 3.51
N SER A 52 1.28 7.01 4.28
CA SER A 52 1.09 6.70 5.69
C SER A 52 0.15 5.50 5.79
N LEU A 53 0.01 4.93 6.98
CA LEU A 53 -0.89 3.81 7.19
C LEU A 53 -2.32 4.17 6.74
N GLU A 54 -2.79 5.33 7.13
CA GLU A 54 -4.13 5.80 6.79
C GLU A 54 -4.29 6.07 5.30
N GLU A 55 -3.28 6.69 4.71
CA GLU A 55 -3.28 6.98 3.27
C GLU A 55 -3.30 5.70 2.45
N ALA A 56 -2.46 4.73 2.83
CA ALA A 56 -2.39 3.46 2.13
C ALA A 56 -3.73 2.71 2.24
N LYS A 57 -4.32 2.74 3.42
CA LYS A 57 -5.60 2.10 3.67
C LYS A 57 -6.69 2.69 2.79
N ALA A 58 -6.77 4.01 2.73
CA ALA A 58 -7.76 4.70 1.90
C ALA A 58 -7.54 4.44 0.42
N TRP A 59 -6.27 4.48 -0.01
CA TRP A 59 -5.91 4.24 -1.40
C TRP A 59 -6.32 2.84 -1.84
N LEU A 60 -6.00 1.85 -1.02
CA LEU A 60 -6.34 0.45 -1.33
C LEU A 60 -7.84 0.22 -1.29
N ALA A 61 -8.54 0.84 -0.35
CA ALA A 61 -9.99 0.69 -0.23
C ALA A 61 -10.72 1.24 -1.46
N ALA A 62 -10.14 2.23 -2.13
CA ALA A 62 -10.72 2.83 -3.32
C ALA A 62 -10.50 1.98 -4.58
N ARG A 63 -9.67 0.94 -4.51
CA ARG A 63 -9.37 0.08 -5.65
C ARG A 63 -10.23 -1.16 -5.67
N ALA A 64 -10.56 -1.63 -6.87
CA ALA A 64 -11.26 -2.91 -7.02
C ALA A 64 -10.29 -4.06 -6.71
N GLU A 65 -10.81 -5.16 -6.19
CA GLU A 65 -10.00 -6.35 -5.95
C GLU A 65 -9.63 -7.01 -7.26
N LYS A 66 -8.32 -7.16 -7.50
CA LYS A 66 -7.82 -7.81 -8.70
C LYS A 66 -7.93 -9.32 -8.55
N GLY A 67 -8.15 -9.99 -9.68
CA GLY A 67 -8.20 -11.42 -9.69
C GLY A 67 -9.46 -12.02 -9.09
N LYS A 68 -10.33 -11.20 -8.61
CA LYS A 68 -11.62 -11.66 -8.11
C LYS A 68 -12.63 -11.65 -9.23
N SER A 69 -13.10 -12.78 -9.54
CA SER A 69 -14.10 -12.93 -10.59
C SER A 69 -15.50 -12.92 -10.06
#